data_f80f75ebe0eb781529e7c5ab58f59f3b
#
_entry.id   f80f75ebe0eb781529e7c5ab58f59f3b
#
_cell.length_a   1.000
_cell.length_b   1.000
_cell.length_c   1.000
_cell.angle_alpha   90.00
_cell.angle_beta   90.00
_cell.angle_gamma   90.00
#
_symmetry.space_group_name_H-M   'P 1'
#
loop_
_entity.id
_entity.type
_entity.pdbx_description
1 polymer ?
#
loop_
_entity_poly.entity_id
_entity_poly.type
_entity_poly.pdbx_seq_one_letter_code
_entity_poly.pdbx_strand_id
1 'polypeptide(L)'
;MVCNYKTKTQMENHVYNVNLEWNSDRKGTMSSPELPINIEVATPPEFDKGIPNIWSPEHLFTSAVLSCFMTTFLAISEYSKFEFIDFKCDAQG
;
A
#
# COMPACT_ATOMS: atom_id res chain seq x y z
N MET A 1 -1.20 -6.60 -7.74
CA MET A 1 0.22 -6.99 -7.56
C MET A 1 0.34 -7.92 -6.37
N VAL A 2 1.05 -9.00 -6.55
CA VAL A 2 1.26 -9.98 -5.48
C VAL A 2 2.75 -9.99 -5.15
N CYS A 3 3.07 -9.76 -3.87
CA CYS A 3 4.43 -9.88 -3.40
C CYS A 3 4.56 -11.19 -2.65
N ASN A 4 5.28 -12.12 -3.24
CA ASN A 4 5.56 -13.39 -2.62
C ASN A 4 7.06 -13.55 -2.44
N TYR A 5 7.46 -14.04 -1.29
CA TYR A 5 8.83 -14.47 -1.10
C TYR A 5 8.85 -15.76 -0.29
N LYS A 6 9.88 -16.53 -0.53
CA LYS A 6 10.09 -17.79 0.19
C LYS A 6 11.43 -17.74 0.89
N THR A 7 11.44 -18.09 2.15
CA THR A 7 12.68 -18.28 2.89
C THR A 7 13.08 -19.74 2.87
N LYS A 8 14.32 -20.02 3.23
CA LYS A 8 14.81 -21.40 3.30
C LYS A 8 14.09 -22.21 4.37
N THR A 9 13.52 -21.55 5.37
CA THR A 9 12.85 -22.20 6.49
C THR A 9 11.34 -22.17 6.38
N GLN A 10 10.80 -21.36 5.48
CA GLN A 10 9.37 -21.22 5.29
C GLN A 10 9.03 -21.42 3.82
N MET A 11 8.30 -22.45 3.52
CA MET A 11 7.83 -22.77 2.18
C MET A 11 6.39 -22.33 1.99
N GLU A 12 5.93 -21.38 2.78
CA GLU A 12 4.57 -20.90 2.75
C GLU A 12 4.42 -19.76 1.76
N ASN A 13 3.32 -19.78 1.03
CA ASN A 13 2.90 -18.68 0.19
C ASN A 13 1.98 -17.79 0.98
N HIS A 14 2.30 -16.49 1.00
CA HIS A 14 1.45 -15.51 1.64
C HIS A 14 0.62 -14.82 0.58
N VAL A 15 -0.70 -14.88 0.75
CA VAL A 15 -1.65 -14.31 -0.22
C VAL A 15 -2.38 -13.16 0.45
N TYR A 16 -2.43 -12.03 -0.25
CA TYR A 16 -3.10 -10.83 0.22
C TYR A 16 -4.23 -10.51 -0.75
N ASN A 17 -5.46 -10.50 -0.24
CA ASN A 17 -6.65 -10.33 -1.07
C ASN A 17 -7.12 -8.88 -1.01
N VAL A 18 -7.35 -8.30 -2.18
CA VAL A 18 -7.91 -6.95 -2.31
C VAL A 18 -9.05 -7.01 -3.30
N ASN A 19 -10.16 -6.40 -2.92
CA ASN A 19 -11.35 -6.33 -3.76
C ASN A 19 -11.61 -4.88 -4.15
N LEU A 20 -12.17 -4.69 -5.33
CA LEU A 20 -12.53 -3.37 -5.83
C LEU A 20 -13.95 -3.41 -6.34
N GLU A 21 -14.73 -2.41 -5.96
CA GLU A 21 -16.09 -2.24 -6.42
C GLU A 21 -16.28 -0.83 -6.94
N TRP A 22 -16.80 -0.71 -8.16
CA TRP A 22 -17.11 0.60 -8.73
C TRP A 22 -18.34 1.18 -8.05
N ASN A 23 -18.27 2.44 -7.67
CA ASN A 23 -19.38 3.13 -7.01
C ASN A 23 -20.16 4.02 -8.00
N SER A 24 -19.48 5.01 -8.54
CA SER A 24 -20.10 5.96 -9.48
C SER A 24 -18.98 6.74 -10.18
N ASP A 25 -19.26 7.25 -11.36
CA ASP A 25 -18.32 8.09 -12.12
C ASP A 25 -16.94 7.45 -12.23
N ARG A 26 -15.91 8.12 -11.74
CA ARG A 26 -14.52 7.62 -11.76
C ARG A 26 -14.07 7.16 -10.38
N LYS A 27 -14.99 6.70 -9.55
CA LYS A 27 -14.70 6.37 -8.16
C LYS A 27 -15.11 4.94 -7.83
N GLY A 28 -14.31 4.31 -7.00
CA GLY A 28 -14.58 2.98 -6.49
C GLY A 28 -14.14 2.83 -5.04
N THR A 29 -14.41 1.68 -4.47
CA THR A 29 -14.04 1.36 -3.11
C THR A 29 -13.22 0.08 -3.09
N MET A 30 -12.04 0.15 -2.49
CA MET A 30 -11.20 -1.01 -2.25
C MET A 30 -11.44 -1.55 -0.85
N SER A 31 -11.44 -2.85 -0.75
CA SER A 31 -11.62 -3.53 0.52
C SER A 31 -10.77 -4.80 0.56
N SER A 32 -10.63 -5.36 1.74
CA SER A 32 -9.94 -6.61 1.93
C SER A 32 -10.64 -7.39 3.02
N PRO A 33 -10.83 -8.70 2.85
CA PRO A 33 -11.42 -9.53 3.90
C PRO A 33 -10.55 -9.59 5.17
N GLU A 34 -9.25 -9.27 5.04
CA GLU A 34 -8.35 -9.27 6.18
C GLU A 34 -8.31 -7.94 6.93
N LEU A 35 -8.93 -6.87 6.37
CA LEU A 35 -8.77 -5.51 6.90
C LEU A 35 -10.12 -4.87 7.17
N PRO A 36 -10.26 -4.14 8.28
CA PRO A 36 -11.56 -3.54 8.63
C PRO A 36 -11.86 -2.23 7.91
N ILE A 37 -10.86 -1.56 7.36
CA ILE A 37 -11.04 -0.22 6.77
C ILE A 37 -11.04 -0.31 5.25
N ASN A 38 -12.06 0.26 4.63
CA ASN A 38 -12.15 0.39 3.18
C ASN A 38 -11.55 1.70 2.74
N ILE A 39 -11.05 1.74 1.49
CA ILE A 39 -10.42 2.93 0.93
C ILE A 39 -11.12 3.33 -0.34
N GLU A 40 -11.54 4.60 -0.43
CA GLU A 40 -12.04 5.14 -1.68
C GLU A 40 -10.87 5.44 -2.60
N VAL A 41 -11.03 5.11 -3.88
CA VAL A 41 -10.03 5.38 -4.91
C VAL A 41 -10.70 6.02 -6.11
N ALA A 42 -10.03 6.95 -6.73
CA ALA A 42 -10.56 7.66 -7.88
C ALA A 42 -9.46 8.06 -8.85
N THR A 43 -9.88 8.34 -10.09
CA THR A 43 -8.98 8.95 -11.07
C THR A 43 -8.52 10.29 -10.53
N PRO A 44 -7.22 10.61 -10.58
CA PRO A 44 -6.74 11.89 -10.05
C PRO A 44 -7.19 13.06 -10.90
N PRO A 45 -7.25 14.28 -10.30
CA PRO A 45 -7.85 15.43 -10.97
C PRO A 45 -7.10 15.92 -12.22
N GLU A 46 -5.86 15.49 -12.43
CA GLU A 46 -5.11 15.84 -13.63
C GLU A 46 -5.69 15.20 -14.89
N PHE A 47 -6.45 14.14 -14.73
CA PHE A 47 -7.08 13.44 -15.85
C PHE A 47 -8.54 13.89 -16.00
N ASP A 48 -9.07 13.69 -17.20
CA ASP A 48 -10.45 14.04 -17.49
C ASP A 48 -11.40 13.31 -16.54
N LYS A 49 -12.34 14.06 -15.95
CA LYS A 49 -13.31 13.57 -14.98
C LYS A 49 -12.67 13.05 -13.69
N GLY A 50 -11.44 13.45 -13.41
CA GLY A 50 -10.79 13.12 -12.16
C GLY A 50 -11.46 13.77 -10.96
N ILE A 51 -11.30 13.17 -9.79
CA ILE A 51 -11.94 13.62 -8.56
C ILE A 51 -10.87 13.98 -7.54
N PRO A 52 -10.87 15.23 -7.04
CA PRO A 52 -9.89 15.64 -6.03
C PRO A 52 -10.21 15.07 -4.65
N ASN A 53 -9.23 15.11 -3.78
CA ASN A 53 -9.34 14.75 -2.36
C ASN A 53 -9.63 13.27 -2.11
N ILE A 54 -9.32 12.41 -3.05
CA ILE A 54 -9.48 10.96 -2.93
C ILE A 54 -8.17 10.32 -3.39
N TRP A 55 -7.78 9.25 -2.74
CA TRP A 55 -6.61 8.48 -3.14
C TRP A 55 -6.73 8.03 -4.58
N SER A 56 -5.65 8.12 -5.34
CA SER A 56 -5.59 7.64 -6.71
C SER A 56 -4.75 6.37 -6.78
N PRO A 57 -4.83 5.62 -7.90
CA PRO A 57 -3.92 4.49 -8.10
C PRO A 57 -2.45 4.88 -7.97
N GLU A 58 -2.10 6.07 -8.43
CA GLU A 58 -0.73 6.57 -8.36
C GLU A 58 -0.28 6.79 -6.91
N HIS A 59 -1.16 7.34 -6.08
CA HIS A 59 -0.88 7.47 -4.65
C HIS A 59 -0.71 6.11 -4.00
N LEU A 60 -1.56 5.16 -4.34
CA LEU A 60 -1.51 3.83 -3.75
C LEU A 60 -0.26 3.08 -4.15
N PHE A 61 0.16 3.20 -5.41
CA PHE A 61 1.39 2.57 -5.86
C PHE A 61 2.61 3.14 -5.12
N THR A 62 2.69 4.46 -5.05
CA THR A 62 3.77 5.13 -4.33
C THR A 62 3.77 4.76 -2.85
N SER A 63 2.59 4.68 -2.25
CA SER A 63 2.44 4.28 -0.85
C SER A 63 2.88 2.85 -0.61
N ALA A 64 2.63 1.94 -1.55
CA ALA A 64 3.07 0.56 -1.42
C ALA A 64 4.59 0.47 -1.32
N VAL A 65 5.30 1.19 -2.18
CA VAL A 65 6.76 1.22 -2.16
C VAL A 65 7.26 1.85 -0.87
N LEU A 66 6.65 2.96 -0.47
CA LEU A 66 7.05 3.70 0.71
C LEU A 66 6.85 2.89 2.00
N SER A 67 5.70 2.26 2.13
CA SER A 67 5.42 1.44 3.31
C SER A 67 6.29 0.19 3.36
N CYS A 68 6.59 -0.39 2.20
CA CYS A 68 7.52 -1.52 2.14
C CYS A 68 8.92 -1.10 2.60
N PHE A 69 9.36 0.09 2.24
CA PHE A 69 10.63 0.63 2.70
C PHE A 69 10.66 0.75 4.23
N MET A 70 9.58 1.26 4.81
CA MET A 70 9.48 1.41 6.26
C MET A 70 9.54 0.05 6.98
N THR A 71 8.73 -0.90 6.53
CA THR A 71 8.69 -2.21 7.19
C THR A 71 10.02 -2.94 7.07
N THR A 72 10.71 -2.79 5.94
CA THR A 72 12.03 -3.35 5.75
C THR A 72 13.06 -2.67 6.67
N PHE A 73 13.01 -1.35 6.76
CA PHE A 73 13.89 -0.60 7.65
C PHE A 73 13.70 -1.03 9.10
N LEU A 74 12.45 -1.17 9.53
CA LEU A 74 12.13 -1.57 10.90
C LEU A 74 12.66 -2.98 11.19
N ALA A 75 12.48 -3.89 10.26
CA ALA A 75 12.97 -5.26 10.42
C ALA A 75 14.50 -5.31 10.53
N ILE A 76 15.20 -4.58 9.66
CA ILE A 76 16.65 -4.53 9.66
C ILE A 76 17.17 -3.87 10.94
N SER A 77 16.53 -2.80 11.38
CA SER A 77 16.90 -2.09 12.61
C SER A 77 16.77 -3.00 13.82
N GLU A 78 15.69 -3.74 13.90
CA GLU A 78 15.45 -4.68 14.99
C GLU A 78 16.48 -5.82 14.96
N TYR A 79 16.76 -6.35 13.78
CA TYR A 79 17.70 -7.42 13.60
C TYR A 79 19.12 -7.01 14.00
N SER A 80 19.51 -5.77 13.64
CA SER A 80 20.83 -5.21 13.91
C SER A 80 20.92 -4.58 15.29
N LYS A 81 19.84 -4.57 16.05
CA LYS A 81 19.76 -3.88 17.34
C LYS A 81 20.10 -2.40 17.21
N PHE A 82 19.75 -1.82 16.08
CA PHE A 82 19.89 -0.39 15.84
C PHE A 82 18.67 0.32 16.40
N GLU A 83 18.91 1.21 17.35
CA GLU A 83 17.84 1.97 17.99
C GLU A 83 17.72 3.33 17.34
N PHE A 84 16.48 3.77 17.11
CA PHE A 84 16.20 5.09 16.57
C PHE A 84 14.99 5.68 17.32
N ILE A 85 14.89 7.01 17.30
CA ILE A 85 13.82 7.70 18.01
C ILE A 85 12.64 7.96 17.10
N ASP A 86 12.91 8.25 15.83
CA ASP A 86 11.86 8.62 14.90
C ASP A 86 12.21 8.13 13.50
N PHE A 87 11.19 7.89 12.70
CA PHE A 87 11.33 7.54 11.29
C PHE A 87 10.28 8.28 10.49
N LYS A 88 10.72 8.97 9.47
CA LYS A 88 9.82 9.73 8.61
C LYS A 88 10.34 9.67 7.18
N CYS A 89 9.44 9.47 6.24
CA CYS A 89 9.84 9.34 4.84
C CYS A 89 8.76 9.90 3.93
N ASP A 90 9.17 10.69 2.95
CA ASP A 90 8.29 11.24 1.94
C ASP A 90 8.74 10.72 0.58
N ALA A 91 7.76 10.46 -0.30
CA ALA A 91 8.05 9.96 -1.63
C ALA A 91 7.24 10.67 -2.69
N GLN A 92 7.82 10.76 -3.88
CA GLN A 92 7.16 11.27 -5.07
C GLN A 92 7.14 10.17 -6.13
N GLY A 93 6.01 10.00 -6.71
CA GLY A 93 5.84 9.02 -7.78
C GLY A 93 5.27 9.63 -9.05
#